data_c54339b14744417412160e2af2766a11
#
_entry.id   c54339b14744417412160e2af2766a11
#
_cell.length_a   1.000
_cell.length_b   1.000
_cell.length_c   1.000
_cell.angle_alpha   90.00
_cell.angle_beta   90.00
_cell.angle_gamma   90.00
#
_symmetry.space_group_name_H-M   'P 1'
#
loop_
_entity.id
_entity.type
_entity.pdbx_description
1 polymer ?
#
loop_
_entity_poly.entity_id
_entity_poly.type
_entity_poly.pdbx_seq_one_letter_code
_entity_poly.pdbx_strand_id
1 'polypeptide(L)'
;MSESRMNMKTQNITIEDRNLVSITGVDQVESFNDNTIILSTIKGGLSIKGEGLNMSKLNIDEGSVKISGVINSIIYISKEGAPKNFIGKIFK
;
A
#
# COMPACT_ATOMS: atom_id res chain seq x y z
N MET A 1 17.34 -16.96 -11.00
CA MET A 1 17.22 -16.43 -10.82
C MET A 1 17.41 -15.71 -10.63
N SER A 2 17.38 -15.61 -10.79
CA SER A 2 17.39 -14.89 -10.59
C SER A 2 17.46 -13.97 -10.78
N GLU A 3 17.52 -13.90 -11.12
CA GLU A 3 17.45 -13.11 -11.19
C GLU A 3 17.24 -12.31 -11.12
N SER A 4 17.00 -12.38 -11.25
CA SER A 4 16.56 -11.67 -11.06
C SER A 4 16.45 -11.06 -10.42
N ARG A 5 16.63 -11.38 -10.15
CA ARG A 5 16.51 -10.91 -9.43
C ARG A 5 16.58 -9.93 -9.24
N MET A 6 16.96 -9.72 -9.38
CA MET A 6 17.21 -8.82 -9.31
C MET A 6 16.45 -7.81 -9.36
N ASN A 7 16.37 -7.51 -9.78
CA ASN A 7 15.61 -6.54 -9.86
C ASN A 7 14.36 -6.75 -9.56
N MET A 8 14.10 -7.67 -9.39
CA MET A 8 12.89 -7.95 -9.21
C MET A 8 12.43 -7.67 -7.91
N LYS A 9 11.50 -6.85 -7.74
CA LYS A 9 10.90 -6.58 -6.49
C LYS A 9 9.68 -7.41 -6.31
N THR A 10 9.44 -7.78 -5.09
CA THR A 10 8.24 -8.52 -4.76
C THR A 10 7.35 -7.60 -3.96
N GLN A 11 6.08 -7.62 -4.23
CA GLN A 11 5.13 -6.82 -3.49
C GLN A 11 4.44 -7.71 -2.48
N ASN A 12 4.65 -7.45 -1.20
CA ASN A 12 4.06 -8.23 -0.13
C ASN A 12 3.41 -7.34 0.90
N ILE A 13 2.42 -7.84 1.57
CA ILE A 13 1.76 -7.15 2.65
C ILE A 13 1.64 -8.12 3.81
N THR A 14 2.12 -7.72 4.97
CA THR A 14 2.03 -8.52 6.17
C THR A 14 1.36 -7.70 7.24
N ILE A 15 0.36 -8.25 7.90
CA ILE A 15 -0.36 -7.55 8.95
C ILE A 15 -0.24 -8.36 10.23
N GLU A 16 0.18 -7.70 11.30
CA GLU A 16 0.29 -8.33 12.60
C GLU A 16 -0.67 -7.68 13.56
N ASP A 17 -1.55 -8.45 14.15
CA ASP A 17 -2.49 -7.99 15.16
C ASP A 17 -3.31 -6.78 14.72
N ARG A 18 -3.50 -6.62 13.44
CA ARG A 18 -4.25 -5.48 12.91
C ARG A 18 -3.66 -4.14 13.33
N ASN A 19 -2.44 -4.13 13.80
CA ASN A 19 -1.86 -2.84 14.17
C ASN A 19 -0.44 -2.63 13.69
N LEU A 20 0.06 -3.53 12.86
CA LEU A 20 1.35 -3.29 12.24
C LEU A 20 1.32 -3.90 10.84
N VAL A 21 1.52 -3.05 9.85
CA VAL A 21 1.53 -3.50 8.47
C VAL A 21 2.91 -3.28 7.89
N SER A 22 3.43 -4.29 7.23
CA SER A 22 4.70 -4.18 6.52
C SER A 22 4.40 -4.40 5.05
N ILE A 23 4.84 -3.48 4.21
CA ILE A 23 4.56 -3.55 2.79
C ILE A 23 5.85 -3.41 2.02
N THR A 24 6.05 -4.27 1.02
CA THR A 24 7.20 -4.15 0.14
C THR A 24 6.72 -3.89 -1.27
N GLY A 25 7.63 -3.53 -2.14
CA GLY A 25 7.28 -3.22 -3.52
C GLY A 25 6.62 -1.86 -3.67
N VAL A 26 6.88 -0.95 -2.75
CA VAL A 26 6.27 0.37 -2.76
C VAL A 26 7.10 1.31 -3.61
N ASP A 27 6.45 2.02 -4.54
CA ASP A 27 7.12 3.00 -5.37
C ASP A 27 7.15 4.36 -4.71
N GLN A 28 6.05 4.76 -4.13
CA GLN A 28 6.00 6.05 -3.46
C GLN A 28 4.75 6.15 -2.60
N VAL A 29 4.75 7.12 -1.73
CA VAL A 29 3.61 7.42 -0.89
C VAL A 29 2.85 8.55 -1.57
N GLU A 30 1.59 8.31 -1.90
CA GLU A 30 0.79 9.30 -2.60
C GLU A 30 0.12 10.26 -1.63
N SER A 31 -0.38 9.75 -0.54
CA SER A 31 -0.98 10.59 0.47
C SER A 31 -0.96 9.87 1.80
N PHE A 32 -1.06 10.64 2.85
CA PHE A 32 -0.92 10.08 4.17
C PHE A 32 -1.62 10.98 5.19
N ASN A 33 -2.48 10.40 5.97
CA ASN A 33 -3.00 11.07 7.15
C ASN A 33 -3.30 9.98 8.16
N ASP A 34 -3.89 10.34 9.31
CA ASP A 34 -4.00 9.38 10.39
C ASP A 34 -5.11 8.36 10.20
N ASN A 35 -5.89 8.44 9.16
CA ASN A 35 -6.86 7.38 8.92
C ASN A 35 -6.86 6.86 7.48
N THR A 36 -6.01 7.39 6.62
CA THR A 36 -5.91 6.87 5.26
C THR A 36 -4.50 7.08 4.73
N ILE A 37 -3.93 6.05 4.15
CA ILE A 37 -2.63 6.13 3.52
C ILE A 37 -2.77 5.53 2.13
N ILE A 38 -2.34 6.28 1.12
CA ILE A 38 -2.40 5.82 -0.26
C ILE A 38 -0.97 5.66 -0.77
N LEU A 39 -0.69 4.50 -1.28
CA LEU A 39 0.64 4.19 -1.79
C LEU A 39 0.56 3.76 -3.24
N SER A 40 1.64 3.94 -3.97
CA SER A 40 1.80 3.36 -5.28
C SER A 40 2.74 2.19 -5.11
N THR A 41 2.38 1.05 -5.64
CA THR A 41 3.25 -0.13 -5.58
C THR A 41 3.47 -0.67 -6.97
N ILE A 42 4.37 -1.62 -7.09
CA ILE A 42 4.64 -2.22 -8.39
C ILE A 42 3.45 -3.01 -8.90
N LYS A 43 2.46 -3.26 -8.05
CA LYS A 43 1.25 -3.98 -8.47
C LYS A 43 0.03 -3.07 -8.51
N GLY A 44 0.22 -1.77 -8.42
CA GLY A 44 -0.89 -0.83 -8.50
C GLY A 44 -1.00 -0.01 -7.23
N GLY A 45 -2.03 0.78 -7.14
CA GLY A 45 -2.25 1.60 -5.97
C GLY A 45 -2.74 0.77 -4.80
N LEU A 46 -2.52 1.27 -3.60
CA LEU A 46 -2.90 0.56 -2.40
C LEU A 46 -3.45 1.58 -1.41
N SER A 47 -4.64 1.33 -0.91
CA SER A 47 -5.28 2.21 0.06
C SER A 47 -5.36 1.48 1.40
N ILE A 48 -4.80 2.07 2.44
CA ILE A 48 -4.86 1.51 3.78
C ILE A 48 -5.70 2.45 4.61
N LYS A 49 -6.72 1.93 5.24
CA LYS A 49 -7.60 2.73 6.08
C LYS A 49 -7.61 2.20 7.50
N GLY A 50 -7.73 3.10 8.44
CA GLY A 50 -7.71 2.70 9.83
C GLY A 50 -7.83 3.89 10.74
N GLU A 51 -7.26 3.78 11.92
CA GLU A 51 -7.32 4.83 12.92
C GLU A 51 -5.97 4.98 13.56
N GLY A 52 -5.56 6.21 13.76
CA GLY A 52 -4.28 6.47 14.37
C GLY A 52 -3.13 5.93 13.56
N LEU A 53 -3.25 5.99 12.25
CA LEU A 53 -2.21 5.44 11.39
C LEU A 53 -0.97 6.29 11.44
N ASN A 54 0.16 5.60 11.43
CA ASN A 54 1.42 6.27 11.56
C ASN A 54 2.43 5.49 10.75
N MET A 55 3.23 6.19 9.97
CA MET A 55 4.21 5.52 9.16
C MET A 55 5.46 5.36 9.99
N SER A 56 5.67 4.18 10.55
CA SER A 56 6.75 3.97 11.46
C SER A 56 8.07 3.74 10.77
N LYS A 57 8.05 3.37 9.50
CA LYS A 57 9.27 3.20 8.76
C LYS A 57 9.00 3.39 7.29
N LEU A 58 9.87 4.10 6.61
CA LEU A 58 9.71 4.35 5.19
C LEU A 58 11.07 4.27 4.54
N ASN A 59 11.23 3.37 3.59
CA ASN A 59 12.45 3.25 2.86
C ASN A 59 12.09 3.07 1.39
N ILE A 60 12.05 4.17 0.67
CA ILE A 60 11.64 4.13 -0.72
C ILE A 60 12.70 3.48 -1.60
N ASP A 61 13.96 3.58 -1.24
CA ASP A 61 15.00 2.92 -2.02
C ASP A 61 14.79 1.42 -2.05
N GLU A 62 14.36 0.86 -0.95
CA GLU A 62 14.07 -0.56 -0.89
C GLU A 62 12.62 -0.84 -1.22
N GLY A 63 11.81 0.16 -1.24
CA GLY A 63 10.40 -0.01 -1.49
C GLY A 63 9.66 -0.60 -0.30
N SER A 64 10.11 -0.34 0.91
CA SER A 64 9.45 -0.91 2.08
C SER A 64 8.88 0.17 2.97
N VAL A 65 7.73 -0.12 3.55
CA VAL A 65 7.01 0.81 4.40
C VAL A 65 6.43 0.01 5.56
N LYS A 66 6.49 0.58 6.75
CA LYS A 66 5.81 -0.02 7.90
C LYS A 66 4.85 1.01 8.47
N ILE A 67 3.64 0.56 8.72
CA ILE A 67 2.57 1.43 9.20
C ILE A 67 2.02 0.83 10.47
N SER A 68 1.89 1.65 11.50
CA SER A 68 1.29 1.20 12.75
C SER A 68 -0.03 1.92 12.95
N GLY A 69 -0.86 1.40 13.82
CA GLY A 69 -2.20 1.94 14.08
C GLY A 69 -3.21 0.84 13.91
N VAL A 70 -4.47 1.16 14.09
CA VAL A 70 -5.51 0.16 13.89
C VAL A 70 -5.82 0.08 12.41
N ILE A 71 -5.71 -1.11 11.85
CA ILE A 71 -5.91 -1.31 10.41
C ILE A 71 -7.31 -1.82 10.18
N ASN A 72 -8.09 -1.08 9.42
CA ASN A 72 -9.46 -1.49 9.12
C ASN A 72 -9.58 -2.12 7.74
N SER A 73 -8.86 -1.61 6.77
CA SER A 73 -8.94 -2.21 5.44
C SER A 73 -7.70 -1.91 4.64
N ILE A 74 -7.39 -2.80 3.70
CA ILE A 74 -6.32 -2.61 2.75
C ILE A 74 -6.89 -3.03 1.41
N ILE A 75 -6.91 -2.10 0.47
CA ILE A 75 -7.56 -2.33 -0.82
C ILE A 75 -6.63 -1.93 -1.94
N TYR A 76 -6.52 -2.76 -2.96
CA TYR A 76 -5.79 -2.39 -4.15
C TYR A 76 -6.66 -1.48 -4.99
N ILE A 77 -6.06 -0.45 -5.55
CA ILE A 77 -6.76 0.49 -6.37
C ILE A 77 -6.16 0.45 -7.75
N SER A 78 -6.99 0.28 -8.74
CA SER A 78 -6.50 0.28 -10.09
C SER A 78 -6.39 1.72 -10.56
N LYS A 79 -5.21 2.14 -10.91
CA LYS A 79 -5.02 3.51 -11.29
C LYS A 79 -5.29 3.76 -12.75
N GLU A 80 -5.35 2.70 -13.51
CA GLU A 80 -5.62 2.89 -14.89
C GLU A 80 -6.69 1.99 -15.22
N GLY A 81 -7.06 1.84 -16.34
CA GLY A 81 -8.12 0.99 -16.69
C GLY A 81 -9.41 1.72 -16.60
N ALA A 82 -10.11 1.69 -15.65
CA ALA A 82 -11.37 2.37 -15.58
C ALA A 82 -11.54 2.95 -14.22
N PRO A 83 -10.64 3.74 -13.83
CA PRO A 83 -10.67 4.20 -12.47
C PRO A 83 -11.92 4.91 -12.10
N LYS A 84 -12.33 5.84 -12.89
CA LYS A 84 -13.47 6.58 -12.49
C LYS A 84 -14.73 5.84 -12.55
N ASN A 85 -14.95 5.21 -13.63
CA ASN A 85 -16.19 4.50 -13.80
C ASN A 85 -16.28 3.36 -12.84
N PHE A 86 -15.20 2.66 -12.70
CA PHE A 86 -15.17 1.52 -11.85
C PHE A 86 -15.48 1.89 -10.42
N ILE A 87 -14.85 2.91 -9.95
CA ILE A 87 -15.07 3.34 -8.60
C ILE A 87 -16.48 3.81 -8.40
N GLY A 88 -17.00 4.51 -9.35
CA GLY A 88 -18.35 4.95 -9.25
C GLY A 88 -19.29 3.79 -9.12
N LYS A 89 -19.07 2.75 -9.89
CA LYS A 89 -19.92 1.61 -9.77
C LYS A 89 -19.81 0.93 -8.49
N ILE A 90 -18.64 0.80 -7.98
CA ILE A 90 -18.48 0.13 -6.75
C ILE A 90 -19.17 0.82 -5.64
N PHE A 91 -19.15 2.11 -5.66
CA PHE A 91 -19.75 2.82 -4.59
C PHE A 91 -21.23 3.09 -4.77
N LYS A 92 -21.77 2.63 -5.80
CA LYS A 92 -23.17 2.84 -5.95
C LYS A 92 -23.94 1.78 -5.31
#